data_c1c2c6ffc82314c579cb2e95ae0248a2
#
_entry.id   c1c2c6ffc82314c579cb2e95ae0248a2
#
_cell.length_a   1.000
_cell.length_b   1.000
_cell.length_c   1.000
_cell.angle_alpha   90.00
_cell.angle_beta   90.00
_cell.angle_gamma   90.00
#
_symmetry.space_group_name_H-M   'P 1'
#
loop_
_entity.id
_entity.type
_entity.pdbx_description
1 polymer ?
#
loop_
_entity_poly.entity_id
_entity_poly.type
_entity_poly.pdbx_seq_one_letter_code
_entity_poly.pdbx_strand_id
1 'polypeptide(L)'
;MRIKFPAGNYSLVGEPLTAEKPKAPFNRVAFAAAHVVADPFGNADPTGAPAVDWQRTLAYRTHLLDLGFGIAEAMDTSQRGMGLDWPTALELIRQSLDHAGSRAGQIYSGVGTDHLAAADARSIDDVVRAYHEQLHAVQKLGGRVILMASRALVRVANSPADYENVYARVLAEAEHPVVLHWLGEMFDPALKGYWGTENFPSAMETALQMIDANKAHVDGIKISLLDAHKEILMRRKLPGGVKMYTGDDFNYPDLIAGDHLGYSHALLGIFDAIAPVASAAFTALSRGEMNKYNALMAPTVPLSRLIFGAPTQFYKTGIVFLAWLNGHQDHFIMINSAQALRPLPYFIEVFKLADQAQLLRDPELAVLRMKQMLAIHGA
;
A
#
# COMPACT_ATOMS: atom_id res chain seq x y z
N MET A 1 20.49 24.06 4.80
CA MET A 1 20.18 23.84 6.22
C MET A 1 21.04 22.74 6.79
N ARG A 2 21.31 22.70 8.11
CA ARG A 2 22.12 21.66 8.76
C ARG A 2 21.43 21.10 9.98
N ILE A 3 21.63 19.79 10.22
CA ILE A 3 21.21 19.08 11.42
C ILE A 3 22.39 18.27 11.98
N LYS A 4 22.52 18.22 13.32
CA LYS A 4 23.51 17.39 13.99
C LYS A 4 22.88 16.05 14.35
N PHE A 5 23.47 14.97 13.89
CA PHE A 5 23.15 13.58 14.28
C PHE A 5 24.23 13.04 15.22
N PRO A 6 24.01 11.94 15.94
CA PRO A 6 25.05 11.31 16.77
C PRO A 6 26.34 11.00 16.00
N ALA A 7 26.24 10.63 14.75
CA ALA A 7 27.37 10.28 13.88
C ALA A 7 28.04 11.52 13.21
N GLY A 8 27.53 12.74 13.42
CA GLY A 8 28.08 13.96 12.84
C GLY A 8 27.05 14.89 12.20
N ASN A 9 27.53 15.95 11.57
CA ASN A 9 26.64 16.93 10.92
C ASN A 9 26.18 16.46 9.55
N TYR A 10 24.92 16.73 9.23
CA TYR A 10 24.35 16.55 7.91
C TYR A 10 23.89 17.89 7.35
N SER A 11 24.27 18.21 6.13
CA SER A 11 23.75 19.36 5.40
C SER A 11 22.72 18.87 4.39
N LEU A 12 21.53 19.43 4.44
CA LEU A 12 20.48 19.10 3.46
C LEU A 12 20.96 19.46 2.06
N VAL A 13 20.66 18.59 1.10
CA VAL A 13 21.09 18.70 -0.30
C VAL A 13 19.92 18.76 -1.27
N GLY A 14 18.73 18.31 -0.86
CA GLY A 14 17.52 18.29 -1.68
C GLY A 14 16.85 19.64 -1.77
N GLU A 15 16.39 20.00 -2.94
CA GLU A 15 15.44 21.09 -3.14
C GLU A 15 14.03 20.49 -3.22
N PRO A 16 13.08 20.93 -2.37
CA PRO A 16 11.75 20.36 -2.33
C PRO A 16 11.07 20.41 -3.68
N LEU A 17 10.56 19.28 -4.15
CA LEU A 17 9.77 19.24 -5.37
C LEU A 17 8.36 19.81 -5.09
N THR A 18 8.01 20.90 -5.75
CA THR A 18 6.64 21.40 -5.77
C THR A 18 5.83 20.57 -6.77
N ALA A 19 4.95 19.71 -6.26
CA ALA A 19 4.07 18.93 -7.11
C ALA A 19 2.91 19.80 -7.63
N GLU A 20 2.74 19.81 -8.96
CA GLU A 20 1.56 20.38 -9.59
C GLU A 20 0.47 19.31 -9.72
N LYS A 21 -0.80 19.74 -9.61
CA LYS A 21 -1.93 18.88 -9.94
C LYS A 21 -1.84 18.45 -11.40
N PRO A 22 -1.90 17.16 -11.74
CA PRO A 22 -1.84 16.70 -13.11
C PRO A 22 -2.99 17.31 -13.95
N LYS A 23 -2.66 17.81 -15.14
CA LYS A 23 -3.66 18.40 -16.07
C LYS A 23 -4.46 17.36 -16.86
N ALA A 24 -3.99 16.12 -16.86
CA ALA A 24 -4.60 14.96 -17.52
C ALA A 24 -4.35 13.69 -16.72
N PRO A 25 -5.19 12.66 -16.88
CA PRO A 25 -4.93 11.35 -16.28
C PRO A 25 -3.59 10.78 -16.73
N PHE A 26 -2.96 9.99 -15.86
CA PHE A 26 -1.75 9.24 -16.20
C PHE A 26 -2.04 8.17 -17.26
N ASN A 27 -1.02 7.80 -18.04
CA ASN A 27 -1.10 6.68 -18.99
C ASN A 27 -0.96 5.31 -18.30
N ARG A 28 -0.92 5.29 -16.98
CA ARG A 28 -0.95 4.11 -16.11
C ARG A 28 -2.03 4.32 -15.06
N VAL A 29 -2.71 3.25 -14.66
CA VAL A 29 -3.51 3.28 -13.42
C VAL A 29 -2.53 3.24 -12.24
N ALA A 30 -2.65 4.17 -11.32
CA ALA A 30 -1.76 4.27 -10.18
C ALA A 30 -2.56 4.50 -8.89
N PHE A 31 -2.45 3.54 -7.97
CA PHE A 31 -3.04 3.63 -6.63
C PHE A 31 -1.94 3.83 -5.59
N ALA A 32 -2.17 4.76 -4.66
CA ALA A 32 -1.42 4.86 -3.42
C ALA A 32 -2.19 4.13 -2.30
N ALA A 33 -1.52 3.20 -1.63
CA ALA A 33 -2.08 2.59 -0.43
C ALA A 33 -1.85 3.55 0.75
N ALA A 34 -2.94 4.15 1.25
CA ALA A 34 -2.88 5.27 2.16
C ALA A 34 -2.81 4.83 3.64
N HIS A 35 -1.97 5.51 4.44
CA HIS A 35 -1.92 5.32 5.89
C HIS A 35 -3.14 5.95 6.58
N VAL A 36 -3.33 5.64 7.86
CA VAL A 36 -4.27 6.31 8.77
C VAL A 36 -3.51 7.16 9.79
N VAL A 37 -4.12 8.25 10.20
CA VAL A 37 -3.59 9.09 11.27
C VAL A 37 -4.28 8.68 12.57
N ALA A 38 -3.50 8.25 13.58
CA ALA A 38 -4.04 7.94 14.90
C ALA A 38 -4.48 9.22 15.61
N ASP A 39 -5.52 9.12 16.45
CA ASP A 39 -5.89 10.21 17.36
C ASP A 39 -5.02 10.15 18.61
N PRO A 40 -4.16 11.16 18.87
CA PRO A 40 -3.30 11.17 20.06
C PRO A 40 -4.04 11.39 21.36
N PHE A 41 -5.29 11.85 21.30
CA PHE A 41 -6.17 12.08 22.46
C PHE A 41 -7.26 11.01 22.60
N GLY A 42 -7.19 9.98 21.76
CA GLY A 42 -8.18 8.92 21.71
C GLY A 42 -8.07 7.94 22.89
N ASN A 43 -8.49 6.71 22.66
CA ASN A 43 -8.60 5.69 23.71
C ASN A 43 -7.26 5.41 24.38
N ALA A 44 -7.26 5.36 25.73
CA ALA A 44 -6.10 5.01 26.54
C ALA A 44 -5.81 3.49 26.57
N ASP A 45 -6.73 2.64 26.07
CA ASP A 45 -6.53 1.20 25.97
C ASP A 45 -5.87 0.82 24.63
N PRO A 46 -4.58 0.45 24.62
CA PRO A 46 -3.88 0.10 23.37
C PRO A 46 -4.39 -1.22 22.76
N THR A 47 -5.18 -2.00 23.50
CA THR A 47 -5.79 -3.26 23.04
C THR A 47 -7.26 -3.09 22.63
N GLY A 48 -7.82 -1.90 22.86
CA GLY A 48 -9.19 -1.55 22.50
C GLY A 48 -9.34 -1.16 21.02
N ALA A 49 -10.53 -0.66 20.68
CA ALA A 49 -10.79 -0.15 19.34
C ALA A 49 -9.83 0.99 18.97
N PRO A 50 -9.28 0.99 17.76
CA PRO A 50 -8.32 2.02 17.35
C PRO A 50 -8.97 3.39 17.25
N ALA A 51 -8.31 4.41 17.77
CA ALA A 51 -8.73 5.80 17.65
C ALA A 51 -8.07 6.44 16.42
N VAL A 52 -8.88 7.01 15.52
CA VAL A 52 -8.45 7.60 14.25
C VAL A 52 -8.76 9.10 14.23
N ASP A 53 -7.78 9.93 13.90
CA ASP A 53 -7.99 11.31 13.49
C ASP A 53 -8.57 11.34 12.07
N TRP A 54 -9.89 11.36 12.00
CA TRP A 54 -10.64 11.33 10.75
C TRP A 54 -10.33 12.54 9.86
N GLN A 55 -10.20 13.72 10.45
CA GLN A 55 -9.95 14.95 9.70
C GLN A 55 -8.59 14.87 8.96
N ARG A 56 -7.53 14.52 9.67
CA ARG A 56 -6.20 14.39 9.07
C ARG A 56 -6.12 13.22 8.10
N THR A 57 -6.75 12.11 8.44
CA THR A 57 -6.84 10.92 7.58
C THR A 57 -7.51 11.24 6.24
N LEU A 58 -8.64 11.93 6.24
CA LEU A 58 -9.37 12.29 5.02
C LEU A 58 -8.67 13.41 4.23
N ALA A 59 -8.06 14.37 4.90
CA ALA A 59 -7.25 15.40 4.25
C ALA A 59 -6.09 14.79 3.46
N TYR A 60 -5.50 13.71 3.97
CA TYR A 60 -4.44 12.99 3.26
C TYR A 60 -4.96 12.27 2.01
N ARG A 61 -6.17 11.69 2.03
CA ARG A 61 -6.84 11.14 0.83
C ARG A 61 -7.03 12.21 -0.23
N THR A 62 -7.50 13.39 0.17
CA THR A 62 -7.62 14.54 -0.75
C THR A 62 -6.28 14.88 -1.40
N HIS A 63 -5.20 14.93 -0.61
CA HIS A 63 -3.85 15.18 -1.13
C HIS A 63 -3.43 14.19 -2.21
N LEU A 64 -3.63 12.88 -1.98
CA LEU A 64 -3.29 11.84 -2.96
C LEU A 64 -4.15 11.93 -4.23
N LEU A 65 -5.45 12.12 -4.08
CA LEU A 65 -6.38 12.29 -5.21
C LEU A 65 -6.05 13.54 -6.04
N ASP A 66 -5.63 14.63 -5.40
CA ASP A 66 -5.22 15.86 -6.09
C ASP A 66 -3.91 15.69 -6.85
N LEU A 67 -3.07 14.78 -6.44
CA LEU A 67 -1.86 14.37 -7.16
C LEU A 67 -2.12 13.35 -8.27
N GLY A 68 -3.37 12.99 -8.53
CA GLY A 68 -3.78 12.10 -9.63
C GLY A 68 -3.75 10.62 -9.33
N PHE A 69 -3.53 10.23 -8.07
CA PHE A 69 -3.59 8.82 -7.66
C PHE A 69 -5.00 8.39 -7.33
N GLY A 70 -5.32 7.12 -7.62
CA GLY A 70 -6.38 6.43 -6.91
C GLY A 70 -5.92 6.03 -5.50
N ILE A 71 -6.87 5.70 -4.64
CA ILE A 71 -6.61 5.27 -3.26
C ILE A 71 -6.84 3.76 -3.14
N ALA A 72 -5.86 3.02 -2.64
CA ALA A 72 -6.05 1.68 -2.13
C ALA A 72 -6.36 1.79 -0.63
N GLU A 73 -7.66 1.78 -0.29
CA GLU A 73 -8.17 2.13 1.02
C GLU A 73 -8.23 0.93 1.94
N ALA A 74 -7.96 1.19 3.23
CA ALA A 74 -8.10 0.22 4.31
C ALA A 74 -7.34 -1.10 4.05
N MET A 75 -6.12 -1.00 3.54
CA MET A 75 -5.21 -2.12 3.31
C MET A 75 -4.09 -2.18 4.37
N ASP A 76 -3.00 -2.89 4.07
CA ASP A 76 -1.87 -3.06 4.99
C ASP A 76 -1.24 -1.74 5.44
N THR A 77 -1.14 -0.74 4.54
CA THR A 77 -0.60 0.58 4.86
C THR A 77 -1.45 1.30 5.92
N SER A 78 -2.76 1.06 5.93
CA SER A 78 -3.68 1.54 6.97
C SER A 78 -3.64 0.69 8.25
N GLN A 79 -2.67 -0.19 8.40
CA GLN A 79 -2.48 -1.08 9.54
C GLN A 79 -3.56 -2.18 9.69
N ARG A 80 -4.28 -2.58 8.62
CA ARG A 80 -5.10 -3.80 8.64
C ARG A 80 -4.26 -4.99 9.09
N GLY A 81 -4.78 -5.77 10.05
CA GLY A 81 -4.03 -6.87 10.67
C GLY A 81 -2.90 -6.47 11.60
N MET A 82 -2.70 -5.15 11.85
CA MET A 82 -1.70 -4.60 12.76
C MET A 82 -2.26 -3.47 13.65
N GLY A 83 -3.52 -3.56 14.03
CA GLY A 83 -4.19 -2.63 14.94
C GLY A 83 -5.47 -2.00 14.38
N LEU A 84 -5.60 -1.84 13.07
CA LEU A 84 -6.86 -1.42 12.46
C LEU A 84 -7.78 -2.63 12.32
N ASP A 85 -8.84 -2.69 13.12
CA ASP A 85 -9.84 -3.75 13.07
C ASP A 85 -10.86 -3.55 11.93
N TRP A 86 -11.67 -4.58 11.65
CA TRP A 86 -12.64 -4.52 10.56
C TRP A 86 -13.72 -3.45 10.75
N PRO A 87 -14.34 -3.29 11.94
CA PRO A 87 -15.33 -2.23 12.15
C PRO A 87 -14.77 -0.82 11.83
N THR A 88 -13.57 -0.52 12.30
CA THR A 88 -12.91 0.77 12.05
C THR A 88 -12.47 0.89 10.58
N ALA A 89 -12.03 -0.20 9.95
CA ALA A 89 -11.70 -0.23 8.52
C ALA A 89 -12.95 0.03 7.65
N LEU A 90 -14.09 -0.54 7.99
CA LEU A 90 -15.36 -0.28 7.29
C LEU A 90 -15.79 1.18 7.43
N GLU A 91 -15.64 1.76 8.62
CA GLU A 91 -15.92 3.18 8.84
C GLU A 91 -14.95 4.08 8.05
N LEU A 92 -13.67 3.71 7.97
CA LEU A 92 -12.69 4.40 7.14
C LEU A 92 -13.10 4.37 5.65
N ILE A 93 -13.52 3.22 5.15
CA ILE A 93 -14.00 3.07 3.77
C ILE A 93 -15.21 3.97 3.54
N ARG A 94 -16.21 3.93 4.43
CA ARG A 94 -17.40 4.76 4.33
C ARG A 94 -17.07 6.23 4.28
N GLN A 95 -16.27 6.73 5.23
CA GLN A 95 -15.89 8.14 5.29
C GLN A 95 -15.04 8.57 4.09
N SER A 96 -14.14 7.72 3.61
CA SER A 96 -13.31 8.02 2.44
C SER A 96 -14.15 8.13 1.17
N LEU A 97 -15.13 7.25 0.95
CA LEU A 97 -16.05 7.31 -0.18
C LEU A 97 -16.92 8.56 -0.13
N ASP A 98 -17.52 8.83 1.03
CA ASP A 98 -18.36 10.03 1.24
C ASP A 98 -17.55 11.32 1.01
N HIS A 99 -16.33 11.39 1.57
CA HIS A 99 -15.45 12.55 1.44
C HIS A 99 -14.96 12.77 0.00
N ALA A 100 -14.69 11.72 -0.73
CA ALA A 100 -14.24 11.81 -2.12
C ALA A 100 -15.35 12.27 -3.07
N GLY A 101 -16.61 12.05 -2.75
CA GLY A 101 -17.77 12.49 -3.54
C GLY A 101 -17.69 12.01 -4.99
N SER A 102 -17.62 12.90 -5.96
CA SER A 102 -17.52 12.53 -7.39
C SER A 102 -16.25 11.73 -7.75
N ARG A 103 -15.24 11.70 -6.88
CA ARG A 103 -14.01 10.93 -7.06
C ARG A 103 -14.05 9.57 -6.36
N ALA A 104 -15.16 9.15 -5.75
CA ALA A 104 -15.29 7.86 -5.05
C ALA A 104 -14.92 6.66 -5.94
N GLY A 105 -15.18 6.73 -7.26
CA GLY A 105 -14.76 5.71 -8.21
C GLY A 105 -13.23 5.51 -8.34
N GLN A 106 -12.42 6.42 -7.77
CA GLN A 106 -10.96 6.30 -7.70
C GLN A 106 -10.48 5.64 -6.39
N ILE A 107 -11.41 5.24 -5.50
CA ILE A 107 -11.11 4.54 -4.24
C ILE A 107 -11.48 3.08 -4.39
N TYR A 108 -10.50 2.20 -4.22
CA TYR A 108 -10.67 0.76 -4.17
C TYR A 108 -10.35 0.28 -2.76
N SER A 109 -11.25 -0.47 -2.16
CA SER A 109 -11.22 -0.82 -0.74
C SER A 109 -10.82 -2.26 -0.50
N GLY A 110 -9.97 -2.48 0.50
CA GLY A 110 -9.50 -3.81 0.89
C GLY A 110 -10.64 -4.65 1.49
N VAL A 111 -10.89 -5.79 0.88
CA VAL A 111 -11.80 -6.85 1.36
C VAL A 111 -10.97 -8.08 1.68
N GLY A 112 -11.13 -8.63 2.88
CA GLY A 112 -10.39 -9.78 3.35
C GLY A 112 -11.21 -10.65 4.30
N THR A 113 -10.52 -11.35 5.18
CA THR A 113 -11.11 -12.25 6.17
C THR A 113 -10.54 -11.99 7.58
N ASP A 114 -9.97 -10.83 7.81
CA ASP A 114 -9.19 -10.51 9.02
C ASP A 114 -10.04 -10.40 10.30
N HIS A 115 -11.36 -10.24 10.19
CA HIS A 115 -12.30 -10.37 11.30
C HIS A 115 -12.55 -11.83 11.73
N LEU A 116 -12.22 -12.81 10.88
CA LEU A 116 -12.15 -14.22 11.22
C LEU A 116 -10.71 -14.56 11.61
N ALA A 117 -10.46 -14.80 12.89
CA ALA A 117 -9.14 -15.27 13.30
C ALA A 117 -8.80 -16.60 12.58
N ALA A 118 -7.58 -16.69 12.04
CA ALA A 118 -7.19 -17.88 11.28
C ALA A 118 -7.33 -19.19 12.09
N ALA A 119 -7.14 -19.13 13.41
CA ALA A 119 -7.31 -20.27 14.31
C ALA A 119 -8.78 -20.74 14.43
N ASP A 120 -9.74 -19.86 14.16
CA ASP A 120 -11.17 -20.16 14.27
C ASP A 120 -11.78 -20.67 12.96
N ALA A 121 -11.05 -20.50 11.82
CA ALA A 121 -11.45 -21.04 10.54
C ALA A 121 -11.32 -22.57 10.54
N ARG A 122 -12.41 -23.27 10.21
CA ARG A 122 -12.50 -24.74 10.23
C ARG A 122 -12.75 -25.33 8.85
N SER A 123 -13.21 -24.54 7.90
CA SER A 123 -13.61 -24.98 6.56
C SER A 123 -13.43 -23.88 5.52
N ILE A 124 -13.43 -24.27 4.28
CA ILE A 124 -13.48 -23.37 3.11
C ILE A 124 -14.74 -22.49 3.18
N ASP A 125 -15.88 -23.03 3.66
CA ASP A 125 -17.12 -22.25 3.79
C ASP A 125 -17.02 -21.13 4.80
N ASP A 126 -16.25 -21.30 5.86
CA ASP A 126 -16.00 -20.22 6.84
C ASP A 126 -15.26 -19.05 6.18
N VAL A 127 -14.25 -19.36 5.35
CA VAL A 127 -13.48 -18.36 4.61
C VAL A 127 -14.35 -17.63 3.60
N VAL A 128 -15.16 -18.36 2.83
CA VAL A 128 -16.08 -17.76 1.86
C VAL A 128 -17.08 -16.84 2.54
N ARG A 129 -17.69 -17.26 3.66
CA ARG A 129 -18.60 -16.40 4.44
C ARG A 129 -17.91 -15.13 4.91
N ALA A 130 -16.71 -15.24 5.43
CA ALA A 130 -15.93 -14.08 5.87
C ALA A 130 -15.64 -13.10 4.74
N TYR A 131 -15.23 -13.58 3.58
CA TYR A 131 -15.07 -12.73 2.41
C TYR A 131 -16.38 -12.07 1.97
N HIS A 132 -17.49 -12.83 1.91
CA HIS A 132 -18.79 -12.30 1.51
C HIS A 132 -19.28 -11.20 2.47
N GLU A 133 -19.06 -11.37 3.79
CA GLU A 133 -19.41 -10.34 4.77
C GLU A 133 -18.75 -9.00 4.45
N GLN A 134 -17.45 -9.01 4.22
CA GLN A 134 -16.72 -7.77 3.89
C GLN A 134 -17.04 -7.27 2.49
N LEU A 135 -17.15 -8.17 1.50
CA LEU A 135 -17.49 -7.83 0.12
C LEU A 135 -18.83 -7.09 0.05
N HIS A 136 -19.89 -7.68 0.63
CA HIS A 136 -21.21 -7.09 0.62
C HIS A 136 -21.27 -5.77 1.39
N ALA A 137 -20.54 -5.66 2.52
CA ALA A 137 -20.48 -4.41 3.27
C ALA A 137 -19.85 -3.28 2.44
N VAL A 138 -18.77 -3.55 1.71
CA VAL A 138 -18.11 -2.55 0.85
C VAL A 138 -18.97 -2.20 -0.37
N GLN A 139 -19.58 -3.19 -1.02
CA GLN A 139 -20.47 -2.99 -2.18
C GLN A 139 -21.71 -2.17 -1.80
N LYS A 140 -22.29 -2.42 -0.62
CA LYS A 140 -23.41 -1.62 -0.08
C LYS A 140 -23.08 -0.13 0.06
N LEU A 141 -21.82 0.21 0.23
CA LEU A 141 -21.31 1.60 0.24
C LEU A 141 -21.01 2.13 -1.18
N GLY A 142 -21.22 1.34 -2.23
CA GLY A 142 -20.84 1.68 -3.60
C GLY A 142 -19.32 1.61 -3.85
N GLY A 143 -18.57 0.94 -2.97
CA GLY A 143 -17.12 0.83 -3.05
C GLY A 143 -16.65 -0.22 -4.08
N ARG A 144 -15.54 0.06 -4.77
CA ARG A 144 -14.80 -0.93 -5.56
C ARG A 144 -13.83 -1.71 -4.67
N VAL A 145 -13.43 -2.90 -5.10
CA VAL A 145 -12.80 -3.89 -4.23
C VAL A 145 -11.39 -4.26 -4.66
N ILE A 146 -10.50 -4.34 -3.66
CA ILE A 146 -9.23 -5.07 -3.73
C ILE A 146 -9.39 -6.29 -2.83
N LEU A 147 -9.36 -7.48 -3.40
CA LEU A 147 -9.52 -8.73 -2.67
C LEU A 147 -8.17 -9.16 -2.10
N MET A 148 -8.03 -9.00 -0.79
CA MET A 148 -6.78 -9.27 -0.06
C MET A 148 -6.57 -10.77 0.20
N ALA A 149 -5.31 -11.21 0.29
CA ALA A 149 -4.97 -12.57 0.70
C ALA A 149 -5.48 -12.90 2.11
N SER A 150 -5.88 -14.15 2.34
CA SER A 150 -6.50 -14.63 3.58
C SER A 150 -5.59 -15.58 4.35
N ARG A 151 -5.25 -15.23 5.60
CA ARG A 151 -4.59 -16.15 6.54
C ARG A 151 -5.49 -17.37 6.87
N ALA A 152 -6.80 -17.14 6.96
CA ALA A 152 -7.77 -18.20 7.20
C ALA A 152 -7.79 -19.22 6.06
N LEU A 153 -7.67 -18.76 4.79
CA LEU A 153 -7.59 -19.65 3.64
C LEU A 153 -6.33 -20.52 3.69
N VAL A 154 -5.15 -19.92 3.94
CA VAL A 154 -3.91 -20.71 4.11
C VAL A 154 -4.07 -21.80 5.17
N ARG A 155 -4.80 -21.50 6.25
CA ARG A 155 -5.00 -22.42 7.38
C ARG A 155 -5.86 -23.64 7.02
N VAL A 156 -6.89 -23.46 6.17
CA VAL A 156 -7.88 -24.52 5.89
C VAL A 156 -7.71 -25.18 4.52
N ALA A 157 -7.00 -24.55 3.59
CA ALA A 157 -6.77 -25.10 2.26
C ALA A 157 -5.85 -26.34 2.34
N ASN A 158 -6.21 -27.39 1.59
CA ASN A 158 -5.44 -28.62 1.48
C ASN A 158 -4.81 -28.79 0.09
N SER A 159 -5.25 -27.99 -0.87
CA SER A 159 -4.84 -28.10 -2.28
C SER A 159 -4.96 -26.76 -3.00
N PRO A 160 -4.32 -26.59 -4.18
CA PRO A 160 -4.54 -25.43 -5.06
C PRO A 160 -6.02 -25.25 -5.45
N ALA A 161 -6.77 -26.35 -5.65
CA ALA A 161 -8.18 -26.31 -6.01
C ALA A 161 -9.07 -25.65 -4.93
N ASP A 162 -8.65 -25.65 -3.67
CA ASP A 162 -9.37 -24.95 -2.60
C ASP A 162 -9.28 -23.42 -2.78
N TYR A 163 -8.13 -22.92 -3.23
CA TYR A 163 -7.97 -21.49 -3.60
C TYR A 163 -8.88 -21.13 -4.77
N GLU A 164 -8.86 -21.93 -5.86
CA GLU A 164 -9.71 -21.71 -7.02
C GLU A 164 -11.18 -21.68 -6.63
N ASN A 165 -11.64 -22.63 -5.80
CA ASN A 165 -13.01 -22.70 -5.30
C ASN A 165 -13.40 -21.46 -4.50
N VAL A 166 -12.57 -21.02 -3.53
CA VAL A 166 -12.86 -19.83 -2.72
C VAL A 166 -12.97 -18.60 -3.60
N TYR A 167 -11.97 -18.35 -4.44
CA TYR A 167 -11.95 -17.17 -5.29
C TYR A 167 -13.10 -17.17 -6.30
N ALA A 168 -13.43 -18.29 -6.93
CA ALA A 168 -14.57 -18.40 -7.85
C ALA A 168 -15.89 -18.04 -7.17
N ARG A 169 -16.13 -18.55 -5.96
CA ARG A 169 -17.35 -18.25 -5.19
C ARG A 169 -17.43 -16.78 -4.75
N VAL A 170 -16.31 -16.20 -4.32
CA VAL A 170 -16.26 -14.79 -3.91
C VAL A 170 -16.42 -13.87 -5.11
N LEU A 171 -15.75 -14.17 -6.22
CA LEU A 171 -15.83 -13.36 -7.44
C LEU A 171 -17.22 -13.40 -8.10
N ALA A 172 -17.97 -14.50 -7.95
CA ALA A 172 -19.34 -14.61 -8.46
C ALA A 172 -20.31 -13.60 -7.81
N GLU A 173 -20.01 -13.12 -6.58
CA GLU A 173 -20.81 -12.13 -5.85
C GLU A 173 -20.29 -10.69 -6.06
N ALA A 174 -19.22 -10.50 -6.85
CA ALA A 174 -18.65 -9.20 -7.10
C ALA A 174 -19.49 -8.40 -8.13
N GLU A 175 -20.00 -7.24 -7.73
CA GLU A 175 -20.78 -6.34 -8.61
C GLU A 175 -19.92 -5.64 -9.68
N HIS A 176 -18.63 -5.49 -9.42
CA HIS A 176 -17.65 -4.91 -10.33
C HIS A 176 -16.37 -5.75 -10.38
N PRO A 177 -15.62 -5.73 -11.49
CA PRO A 177 -14.32 -6.40 -11.53
C PRO A 177 -13.40 -5.92 -10.41
N VAL A 178 -12.79 -6.88 -9.70
CA VAL A 178 -11.94 -6.65 -8.54
C VAL A 178 -10.46 -6.66 -8.89
N VAL A 179 -9.65 -6.01 -8.08
CA VAL A 179 -8.19 -6.20 -8.08
C VAL A 179 -7.86 -7.30 -7.08
N LEU A 180 -7.22 -8.36 -7.52
CA LEU A 180 -6.70 -9.40 -6.62
C LEU A 180 -5.40 -8.95 -5.99
N HIS A 181 -5.12 -9.36 -4.75
CA HIS A 181 -3.85 -9.04 -4.09
C HIS A 181 -3.13 -10.32 -3.62
N TRP A 182 -2.05 -10.67 -4.30
CA TRP A 182 -1.11 -11.69 -3.86
C TRP A 182 -0.01 -11.03 -3.00
N LEU A 183 -0.14 -11.18 -1.70
CA LEU A 183 0.80 -10.66 -0.71
C LEU A 183 1.83 -11.74 -0.35
N GLY A 184 3.11 -11.40 -0.42
CA GLY A 184 4.20 -12.32 -0.09
C GLY A 184 4.44 -12.48 1.43
N GLU A 185 5.06 -13.60 1.79
CA GLU A 185 5.39 -13.93 3.19
C GLU A 185 6.32 -12.91 3.89
N MET A 186 7.07 -12.10 3.13
CA MET A 186 7.89 -11.03 3.70
C MET A 186 7.05 -9.92 4.32
N PHE A 187 5.81 -9.71 3.85
CA PHE A 187 4.84 -8.78 4.42
C PHE A 187 3.98 -9.43 5.51
N ASP A 188 3.68 -10.72 5.36
CA ASP A 188 2.88 -11.49 6.30
C ASP A 188 3.31 -12.97 6.30
N PRO A 189 4.12 -13.40 7.28
CA PRO A 189 4.61 -14.79 7.35
C PRO A 189 3.50 -15.85 7.39
N ALA A 190 2.28 -15.49 7.82
CA ALA A 190 1.14 -16.40 7.83
C ALA A 190 0.59 -16.73 6.43
N LEU A 191 1.05 -16.02 5.39
CA LEU A 191 0.68 -16.26 4.00
C LEU A 191 1.69 -17.14 3.24
N LYS A 192 2.65 -17.73 3.94
CA LYS A 192 3.61 -18.66 3.33
C LYS A 192 2.89 -19.80 2.61
N GLY A 193 3.28 -20.10 1.37
CA GLY A 193 2.65 -21.14 0.55
C GLY A 193 1.30 -20.75 -0.06
N TYR A 194 0.98 -19.46 -0.13
CA TYR A 194 -0.26 -19.01 -0.78
C TYR A 194 -0.38 -19.56 -2.20
N TRP A 195 -1.59 -19.86 -2.64
CA TRP A 195 -1.95 -20.64 -3.83
C TRP A 195 -1.63 -22.14 -3.71
N GLY A 196 -1.43 -22.64 -2.49
CA GLY A 196 -1.27 -24.06 -2.17
C GLY A 196 0.13 -24.61 -2.33
N THR A 197 1.16 -23.77 -2.56
CA THR A 197 2.55 -24.22 -2.69
C THR A 197 3.55 -23.09 -2.49
N GLU A 198 4.76 -23.40 -2.00
CA GLU A 198 5.90 -22.48 -1.95
C GLU A 198 6.64 -22.36 -3.29
N ASN A 199 6.38 -23.26 -4.25
CA ASN A 199 6.98 -23.21 -5.58
C ASN A 199 6.30 -22.12 -6.42
N PHE A 200 7.00 -21.02 -6.68
CA PHE A 200 6.44 -19.87 -7.40
C PHE A 200 5.84 -20.21 -8.77
N PRO A 201 6.49 -20.98 -9.66
CA PRO A 201 5.90 -21.39 -10.94
C PRO A 201 4.54 -22.08 -10.79
N SER A 202 4.42 -23.00 -9.83
CA SER A 202 3.17 -23.73 -9.56
C SER A 202 2.11 -22.82 -8.94
N ALA A 203 2.49 -21.97 -7.97
CA ALA A 203 1.58 -20.99 -7.37
C ALA A 203 1.07 -19.99 -8.42
N MET A 204 1.95 -19.52 -9.31
CA MET A 204 1.59 -18.64 -10.42
C MET A 204 0.60 -19.33 -11.38
N GLU A 205 0.80 -20.61 -11.69
CA GLU A 205 -0.11 -21.38 -12.56
C GLU A 205 -1.52 -21.47 -11.95
N THR A 206 -1.63 -21.79 -10.65
CA THR A 206 -2.91 -21.80 -9.93
C THR A 206 -3.59 -20.43 -10.01
N ALA A 207 -2.85 -19.35 -9.73
CA ALA A 207 -3.40 -17.99 -9.81
C ALA A 207 -3.87 -17.64 -11.23
N LEU A 208 -3.12 -18.00 -12.26
CA LEU A 208 -3.47 -17.73 -13.66
C LEU A 208 -4.70 -18.52 -14.11
N GLN A 209 -4.81 -19.80 -13.73
CA GLN A 209 -5.98 -20.63 -14.03
C GLN A 209 -7.24 -20.06 -13.38
N MET A 210 -7.17 -19.68 -12.12
CA MET A 210 -8.25 -19.03 -11.40
C MET A 210 -8.67 -17.70 -12.07
N ILE A 211 -7.69 -16.86 -12.47
CA ILE A 211 -7.96 -15.58 -13.15
C ILE A 211 -8.62 -15.83 -14.51
N ASP A 212 -8.11 -16.75 -15.33
CA ASP A 212 -8.68 -17.01 -16.66
C ASP A 212 -10.11 -17.53 -16.58
N ALA A 213 -10.38 -18.44 -15.64
CA ALA A 213 -11.72 -18.97 -15.39
C ALA A 213 -12.72 -17.89 -14.95
N ASN A 214 -12.25 -16.81 -14.30
CA ASN A 214 -13.09 -15.76 -13.72
C ASN A 214 -12.80 -14.36 -14.30
N LYS A 215 -12.20 -14.25 -15.48
CA LYS A 215 -11.67 -13.00 -16.04
C LYS A 215 -12.68 -11.86 -16.17
N ALA A 216 -13.96 -12.17 -16.31
CA ALA A 216 -15.02 -11.16 -16.35
C ALA A 216 -15.18 -10.39 -15.02
N HIS A 217 -14.76 -10.97 -13.90
CA HIS A 217 -14.84 -10.42 -12.56
C HIS A 217 -13.48 -9.90 -12.04
N VAL A 218 -12.42 -9.95 -12.86
CA VAL A 218 -11.06 -9.55 -12.45
C VAL A 218 -10.58 -8.37 -13.28
N ASP A 219 -10.39 -7.21 -12.65
CA ASP A 219 -9.74 -6.04 -13.26
C ASP A 219 -8.23 -6.25 -13.43
N GLY A 220 -7.63 -6.88 -12.45
CA GLY A 220 -6.20 -7.17 -12.45
C GLY A 220 -5.73 -7.88 -11.20
N ILE A 221 -4.43 -8.16 -11.16
CA ILE A 221 -3.78 -8.70 -9.98
C ILE A 221 -2.61 -7.82 -9.56
N LYS A 222 -2.57 -7.48 -8.27
CA LYS A 222 -1.40 -6.91 -7.59
C LYS A 222 -0.56 -8.05 -7.03
N ILE A 223 0.74 -8.05 -7.33
CA ILE A 223 1.65 -8.96 -6.64
C ILE A 223 2.71 -8.18 -5.86
N SER A 224 2.88 -8.55 -4.58
CA SER A 224 3.80 -7.94 -3.64
C SER A 224 4.81 -8.99 -3.17
N LEU A 225 5.71 -9.38 -4.08
CA LEU A 225 6.74 -10.41 -3.84
C LEU A 225 8.15 -9.84 -3.79
N LEU A 226 8.33 -8.53 -4.01
CA LEU A 226 9.61 -7.82 -4.08
C LEU A 226 10.62 -8.48 -5.02
N ASP A 227 10.12 -8.99 -6.16
CA ASP A 227 10.87 -9.73 -7.17
C ASP A 227 10.34 -9.37 -8.57
N ALA A 228 11.05 -8.47 -9.24
CA ALA A 228 10.67 -7.98 -10.57
C ALA A 228 10.59 -9.09 -11.61
N HIS A 229 11.45 -10.12 -11.52
CA HIS A 229 11.44 -11.23 -12.49
C HIS A 229 10.14 -12.05 -12.38
N LYS A 230 9.69 -12.33 -11.17
CA LYS A 230 8.42 -13.03 -10.93
C LYS A 230 7.24 -12.23 -11.47
N GLU A 231 7.23 -10.92 -11.23
CA GLU A 231 6.16 -10.05 -11.73
C GLU A 231 6.13 -10.00 -13.25
N ILE A 232 7.27 -9.78 -13.90
CA ILE A 232 7.38 -9.75 -15.37
C ILE A 232 6.94 -11.10 -15.97
N LEU A 233 7.34 -12.22 -15.38
CA LEU A 233 6.96 -13.54 -15.84
C LEU A 233 5.44 -13.75 -15.78
N MET A 234 4.81 -13.38 -14.68
CA MET A 234 3.35 -13.48 -14.53
C MET A 234 2.63 -12.49 -15.46
N ARG A 235 3.09 -11.23 -15.54
CA ARG A 235 2.50 -10.20 -16.41
C ARG A 235 2.36 -10.66 -17.86
N ARG A 236 3.38 -11.36 -18.38
CA ARG A 236 3.40 -11.89 -19.76
C ARG A 236 2.42 -13.03 -20.01
N LYS A 237 1.91 -13.65 -18.95
CA LYS A 237 0.98 -14.80 -19.01
C LYS A 237 -0.46 -14.42 -18.64
N LEU A 238 -0.72 -13.20 -18.19
CA LEU A 238 -2.07 -12.75 -17.85
C LEU A 238 -2.98 -12.79 -19.08
N PRO A 239 -4.25 -13.20 -18.92
CA PRO A 239 -5.25 -13.13 -19.97
C PRO A 239 -5.44 -11.70 -20.50
N GLY A 240 -5.77 -11.56 -21.77
CA GLY A 240 -6.03 -10.26 -22.37
C GLY A 240 -7.12 -9.47 -21.61
N GLY A 241 -6.84 -8.21 -21.31
CA GLY A 241 -7.73 -7.32 -20.55
C GLY A 241 -7.48 -7.31 -19.04
N VAL A 242 -6.80 -8.31 -18.48
CA VAL A 242 -6.44 -8.35 -17.05
C VAL A 242 -5.12 -7.61 -16.83
N LYS A 243 -5.12 -6.65 -15.90
CA LYS A 243 -3.97 -5.79 -15.61
C LYS A 243 -3.01 -6.44 -14.61
N MET A 244 -1.71 -6.21 -14.80
CA MET A 244 -0.72 -6.36 -13.74
C MET A 244 -0.60 -5.04 -12.97
N TYR A 245 -0.76 -5.10 -11.65
CA TYR A 245 -0.44 -4.01 -10.75
C TYR A 245 0.83 -4.35 -9.99
N THR A 246 1.90 -3.58 -10.17
CA THR A 246 3.08 -3.79 -9.35
C THR A 246 2.78 -3.48 -7.88
N GLY A 247 3.16 -4.40 -7.02
CA GLY A 247 3.25 -4.23 -5.57
C GLY A 247 4.69 -4.38 -5.11
N ASP A 248 5.65 -4.26 -6.03
CA ASP A 248 7.08 -4.38 -5.77
C ASP A 248 7.64 -3.00 -5.41
N ASP A 249 7.68 -2.71 -4.11
CA ASP A 249 8.22 -1.46 -3.59
C ASP A 249 9.76 -1.33 -3.75
N PHE A 250 10.46 -2.31 -4.33
CA PHE A 250 11.91 -2.27 -4.61
C PHE A 250 12.26 -1.92 -6.06
N ASN A 251 11.41 -2.36 -7.01
CA ASN A 251 11.74 -2.31 -8.45
C ASN A 251 10.65 -1.60 -9.26
N TYR A 252 9.70 -0.93 -8.60
CA TYR A 252 8.53 -0.31 -9.23
C TYR A 252 8.83 0.64 -10.40
N PRO A 253 9.94 1.42 -10.43
CA PRO A 253 10.15 2.34 -11.55
C PRO A 253 10.30 1.60 -12.89
N ASP A 254 11.08 0.51 -12.91
CA ASP A 254 11.31 -0.27 -14.14
C ASP A 254 10.06 -1.06 -14.54
N LEU A 255 9.33 -1.61 -13.56
CA LEU A 255 8.10 -2.35 -13.79
C LEU A 255 6.99 -1.47 -14.39
N ILE A 256 6.87 -0.22 -13.92
CA ILE A 256 5.91 0.78 -14.41
C ILE A 256 6.34 1.34 -15.78
N ALA A 257 7.63 1.61 -15.98
CA ALA A 257 8.14 2.00 -17.29
C ALA A 257 7.86 0.91 -18.32
N GLY A 258 8.11 -0.34 -17.94
CA GLY A 258 7.88 -1.51 -18.77
C GLY A 258 8.97 -1.79 -19.76
N ASP A 259 8.69 -2.74 -20.64
CA ASP A 259 9.55 -3.18 -21.74
C ASP A 259 8.74 -3.22 -23.06
N HIS A 260 9.37 -3.72 -24.14
CA HIS A 260 8.72 -3.84 -25.46
C HIS A 260 7.55 -4.82 -25.50
N LEU A 261 7.36 -5.64 -24.45
CA LEU A 261 6.26 -6.62 -24.32
C LEU A 261 5.13 -6.13 -23.40
N GLY A 262 5.33 -5.05 -22.65
CA GLY A 262 4.31 -4.49 -21.78
C GLY A 262 4.85 -3.82 -20.52
N TYR A 263 3.92 -3.39 -19.69
CA TYR A 263 4.20 -2.65 -18.45
C TYR A 263 3.26 -3.06 -17.33
N SER A 264 3.59 -2.71 -16.12
CA SER A 264 2.70 -2.83 -14.97
C SER A 264 2.01 -1.50 -14.67
N HIS A 265 0.75 -1.54 -14.30
CA HIS A 265 0.11 -0.50 -13.52
C HIS A 265 0.67 -0.50 -12.10
N ALA A 266 0.25 0.40 -11.23
CA ALA A 266 0.83 0.50 -9.90
C ALA A 266 -0.23 0.47 -8.80
N LEU A 267 0.02 -0.27 -7.73
CA LEU A 267 -0.69 -0.23 -6.47
C LEU A 267 0.33 -0.43 -5.35
N LEU A 268 0.88 0.67 -4.83
CA LEU A 268 2.09 0.66 -4.02
C LEU A 268 1.91 1.36 -2.67
N GLY A 269 2.52 0.79 -1.64
CA GLY A 269 2.63 1.40 -0.32
C GLY A 269 3.56 2.62 -0.34
N ILE A 270 4.67 2.55 -1.07
CA ILE A 270 5.63 3.65 -1.14
C ILE A 270 5.03 4.93 -1.75
N PHE A 271 3.99 4.84 -2.57
CA PHE A 271 3.37 6.02 -3.18
C PHE A 271 2.68 6.94 -2.18
N ASP A 272 2.33 6.44 -1.00
CA ASP A 272 1.96 7.29 0.13
C ASP A 272 3.11 8.28 0.44
N ALA A 273 4.31 7.80 0.67
CA ALA A 273 5.44 8.61 1.12
C ALA A 273 6.05 9.50 0.02
N ILE A 274 6.01 9.05 -1.25
CA ILE A 274 6.68 9.74 -2.37
C ILE A 274 5.69 10.38 -3.36
N ALA A 275 4.43 10.54 -2.99
CA ALA A 275 3.35 10.97 -3.87
C ALA A 275 3.68 12.20 -4.75
N PRO A 276 4.30 13.30 -4.25
CA PRO A 276 4.64 14.46 -5.09
C PRO A 276 5.60 14.12 -6.22
N VAL A 277 6.68 13.40 -5.92
CA VAL A 277 7.70 13.00 -6.90
C VAL A 277 7.12 11.97 -7.87
N ALA A 278 6.37 10.99 -7.36
CA ALA A 278 5.73 9.99 -8.21
C ALA A 278 4.71 10.62 -9.18
N SER A 279 3.90 11.59 -8.72
CA SER A 279 2.95 12.33 -9.58
C SER A 279 3.67 13.05 -10.73
N ALA A 280 4.77 13.75 -10.43
CA ALA A 280 5.58 14.42 -11.46
C ALA A 280 6.20 13.41 -12.44
N ALA A 281 6.66 12.25 -11.93
CA ALA A 281 7.22 11.18 -12.74
C ALA A 281 6.17 10.55 -13.67
N PHE A 282 4.98 10.23 -13.17
CA PHE A 282 3.88 9.72 -14.00
C PHE A 282 3.43 10.72 -15.06
N THR A 283 3.45 12.02 -14.73
CA THR A 283 3.18 13.09 -15.71
C THR A 283 4.24 13.08 -16.83
N ALA A 284 5.51 12.95 -16.47
CA ALA A 284 6.62 12.83 -17.46
C ALA A 284 6.48 11.56 -18.32
N LEU A 285 6.19 10.40 -17.68
CA LEU A 285 5.98 9.14 -18.38
C LEU A 285 4.80 9.23 -19.38
N SER A 286 3.71 9.90 -18.98
CA SER A 286 2.52 10.08 -19.83
C SER A 286 2.80 10.97 -21.06
N ARG A 287 3.84 11.79 -20.98
CA ARG A 287 4.31 12.64 -22.10
C ARG A 287 5.44 11.99 -22.93
N GLY A 288 5.86 10.78 -22.58
CA GLY A 288 7.00 10.11 -23.20
C GLY A 288 8.37 10.64 -22.76
N GLU A 289 8.43 11.48 -21.73
CA GLU A 289 9.67 12.09 -21.21
C GLU A 289 10.42 11.08 -20.30
N MET A 290 10.89 9.96 -20.89
CA MET A 290 11.47 8.85 -20.14
C MET A 290 12.68 9.24 -19.28
N ASN A 291 13.56 10.10 -19.80
CA ASN A 291 14.72 10.56 -19.03
C ASN A 291 14.32 11.31 -17.76
N LYS A 292 13.26 12.14 -17.86
CA LYS A 292 12.72 12.89 -16.71
C LYS A 292 12.06 11.95 -15.72
N TYR A 293 11.27 10.96 -16.21
CA TYR A 293 10.70 9.92 -15.37
C TYR A 293 11.78 9.21 -14.55
N ASN A 294 12.84 8.72 -15.21
CA ASN A 294 13.94 8.02 -14.55
C ASN A 294 14.67 8.92 -13.54
N ALA A 295 14.94 10.18 -13.89
CA ALA A 295 15.62 11.13 -13.01
C ALA A 295 14.82 11.42 -11.72
N LEU A 296 13.47 11.45 -11.81
CA LEU A 296 12.59 11.65 -10.66
C LEU A 296 12.48 10.38 -9.80
N MET A 297 12.35 9.21 -10.43
CA MET A 297 12.12 7.96 -9.70
C MET A 297 13.39 7.37 -9.07
N ALA A 298 14.53 7.49 -9.72
CA ALA A 298 15.78 6.85 -9.26
C ALA A 298 16.17 7.21 -7.81
N PRO A 299 16.09 8.48 -7.35
CA PRO A 299 16.45 8.83 -5.98
C PRO A 299 15.45 8.27 -4.93
N THR A 300 14.23 7.87 -5.32
CA THR A 300 13.24 7.34 -4.41
C THR A 300 13.46 5.85 -4.10
N VAL A 301 14.19 5.13 -4.95
CA VAL A 301 14.42 3.67 -4.79
C VAL A 301 15.21 3.32 -3.53
N PRO A 302 16.35 3.98 -3.20
CA PRO A 302 17.06 3.71 -1.95
C PRO A 302 16.18 3.93 -0.72
N LEU A 303 15.36 4.99 -0.72
CA LEU A 303 14.40 5.27 0.36
C LEU A 303 13.36 4.16 0.48
N SER A 304 12.77 3.72 -0.64
CA SER A 304 11.79 2.64 -0.65
C SER A 304 12.39 1.33 -0.14
N ARG A 305 13.58 0.98 -0.60
CA ARG A 305 14.29 -0.23 -0.13
C ARG A 305 14.61 -0.20 1.36
N LEU A 306 14.89 0.97 1.93
CA LEU A 306 15.05 1.13 3.37
C LEU A 306 13.71 0.95 4.11
N ILE A 307 12.65 1.64 3.64
CA ILE A 307 11.33 1.61 4.27
C ILE A 307 10.78 0.18 4.28
N PHE A 308 10.85 -0.52 3.14
CA PHE A 308 10.35 -1.88 2.97
C PHE A 308 11.40 -2.97 3.29
N GLY A 309 12.58 -2.57 3.81
CA GLY A 309 13.58 -3.52 4.32
C GLY A 309 13.04 -4.36 5.47
N ALA A 310 13.59 -5.59 5.61
CA ALA A 310 13.14 -6.53 6.63
C ALA A 310 13.30 -5.99 8.08
N PRO A 311 12.36 -6.31 8.97
CA PRO A 311 11.10 -7.02 8.78
C PRO A 311 10.10 -6.16 8.01
N THR A 312 9.75 -6.60 6.79
CA THR A 312 9.03 -5.76 5.80
C THR A 312 7.66 -5.30 6.29
N GLN A 313 6.97 -6.12 7.08
CA GLN A 313 5.66 -5.77 7.65
C GLN A 313 5.62 -4.46 8.45
N PHE A 314 6.77 -3.96 8.91
CA PHE A 314 6.89 -2.72 9.69
C PHE A 314 7.18 -1.47 8.84
N TYR A 315 7.05 -1.56 7.51
CA TYR A 315 7.27 -0.45 6.58
C TYR A 315 6.39 0.78 6.89
N LYS A 316 5.20 0.54 7.43
CA LYS A 316 4.21 1.57 7.78
C LYS A 316 4.78 2.65 8.70
N THR A 317 5.70 2.25 9.60
CA THR A 317 6.39 3.19 10.51
C THR A 317 7.19 4.24 9.74
N GLY A 318 7.89 3.85 8.67
CA GLY A 318 8.61 4.79 7.81
C GLY A 318 7.69 5.69 6.99
N ILE A 319 6.57 5.15 6.50
CA ILE A 319 5.53 5.91 5.78
C ILE A 319 4.98 7.02 6.67
N VAL A 320 4.49 6.67 7.87
CA VAL A 320 3.89 7.64 8.80
C VAL A 320 4.93 8.64 9.33
N PHE A 321 6.19 8.20 9.51
CA PHE A 321 7.27 9.11 9.87
C PHE A 321 7.47 10.21 8.82
N LEU A 322 7.47 9.86 7.53
CA LEU A 322 7.57 10.84 6.44
C LEU A 322 6.33 11.73 6.33
N ALA A 323 5.14 11.18 6.54
CA ALA A 323 3.92 11.98 6.60
C ALA A 323 3.99 13.03 7.71
N TRP A 324 4.51 12.65 8.89
CA TRP A 324 4.75 13.58 9.98
C TRP A 324 5.83 14.61 9.62
N LEU A 325 7.00 14.23 9.12
CA LEU A 325 8.05 15.18 8.71
C LEU A 325 7.52 16.23 7.74
N ASN A 326 6.62 15.85 6.84
CA ASN A 326 6.04 16.72 5.81
C ASN A 326 4.78 17.51 6.25
N GLY A 327 4.39 17.44 7.53
CA GLY A 327 3.27 18.21 8.06
C GLY A 327 1.89 17.74 7.64
N HIS A 328 1.74 16.48 7.19
CA HIS A 328 0.44 15.89 6.91
C HIS A 328 -0.31 15.48 8.19
N GLN A 329 0.43 15.32 9.29
CA GLN A 329 -0.06 15.15 10.65
C GLN A 329 0.86 15.85 11.66
N ASP A 330 0.32 16.18 12.84
CA ASP A 330 1.03 17.04 13.81
C ASP A 330 1.89 16.25 14.81
N HIS A 331 1.73 14.93 14.86
CA HIS A 331 2.43 14.01 15.77
C HIS A 331 2.91 12.75 15.03
N PHE A 332 3.82 12.02 15.67
CA PHE A 332 4.28 10.71 15.19
C PHE A 332 3.78 9.60 16.11
N ILE A 333 2.45 9.50 16.23
CA ILE A 333 1.76 8.42 16.95
C ILE A 333 1.03 7.57 15.92
N MET A 334 1.09 6.25 16.08
CA MET A 334 0.44 5.28 15.22
C MET A 334 -0.49 4.39 16.04
N ILE A 335 -1.48 3.81 15.38
CA ILE A 335 -2.36 2.80 16.00
C ILE A 335 -1.48 1.67 16.56
N ASN A 336 -1.86 1.17 17.74
CA ASN A 336 -1.15 0.09 18.42
C ASN A 336 0.34 0.38 18.67
N SER A 337 0.70 1.65 18.89
CA SER A 337 2.08 2.08 19.14
C SER A 337 3.11 1.65 18.08
N ALA A 338 2.67 1.47 16.84
CA ALA A 338 3.52 0.97 15.74
C ALA A 338 4.66 1.94 15.37
N GLN A 339 4.66 3.20 15.84
CA GLN A 339 5.78 4.13 15.71
C GLN A 339 7.06 3.63 16.39
N ALA A 340 6.95 2.73 17.37
CA ALA A 340 8.09 2.18 18.11
C ALA A 340 8.75 0.96 17.42
N LEU A 341 8.27 0.54 16.26
CA LEU A 341 8.73 -0.70 15.58
C LEU A 341 10.05 -0.54 14.80
N ARG A 342 10.64 0.65 14.79
CA ARG A 342 11.93 0.93 14.13
C ARG A 342 12.84 1.72 15.06
N PRO A 343 14.16 1.47 15.03
CA PRO A 343 15.13 2.17 15.87
C PRO A 343 15.52 3.54 15.30
N LEU A 344 16.08 4.42 16.15
CA LEU A 344 16.51 5.77 15.75
C LEU A 344 17.44 5.83 14.52
N PRO A 345 18.44 4.95 14.33
CA PRO A 345 19.26 4.97 13.12
C PRO A 345 18.46 4.81 11.81
N TYR A 346 17.37 4.05 11.84
CA TYR A 346 16.46 3.92 10.71
C TYR A 346 15.80 5.26 10.37
N PHE A 347 15.28 5.99 11.34
CA PHE A 347 14.65 7.31 11.11
C PHE A 347 15.64 8.35 10.59
N ILE A 348 16.88 8.32 11.09
CA ILE A 348 17.95 9.19 10.60
C ILE A 348 18.22 8.93 9.11
N GLU A 349 18.27 7.67 8.72
CA GLU A 349 18.55 7.32 7.32
C GLU A 349 17.34 7.60 6.41
N VAL A 350 16.10 7.35 6.87
CA VAL A 350 14.88 7.76 6.16
C VAL A 350 14.87 9.27 5.91
N PHE A 351 15.24 10.09 6.92
CA PHE A 351 15.32 11.55 6.77
C PHE A 351 16.31 11.95 5.67
N LYS A 352 17.53 11.37 5.67
CA LYS A 352 18.57 11.69 4.69
C LYS A 352 18.17 11.28 3.27
N LEU A 353 17.62 10.08 3.10
CA LEU A 353 17.18 9.59 1.80
C LEU A 353 15.96 10.37 1.28
N ALA A 354 15.06 10.80 2.16
CA ALA A 354 13.96 11.67 1.80
C ALA A 354 14.42 13.05 1.32
N ASP A 355 15.45 13.63 1.98
CA ASP A 355 16.09 14.86 1.51
C ASP A 355 16.69 14.68 0.11
N GLN A 356 17.49 13.64 -0.08
CA GLN A 356 18.11 13.34 -1.40
C GLN A 356 17.07 13.10 -2.51
N ALA A 357 15.91 12.56 -2.16
CA ALA A 357 14.81 12.32 -3.08
C ALA A 357 13.87 13.53 -3.25
N GLN A 358 14.22 14.72 -2.71
CA GLN A 358 13.45 15.98 -2.81
C GLN A 358 12.05 15.89 -2.17
N LEU A 359 11.88 15.04 -1.17
CA LEU A 359 10.60 14.73 -0.54
C LEU A 359 10.31 15.53 0.74
N LEU A 360 11.27 16.30 1.25
CA LEU A 360 11.05 17.14 2.43
C LEU A 360 10.39 18.45 1.98
N ARG A 361 9.06 18.49 1.96
CA ARG A 361 8.26 19.61 1.44
C ARG A 361 8.58 20.94 2.12
N ASP A 362 8.79 20.92 3.42
CA ASP A 362 9.24 22.04 4.25
C ASP A 362 10.48 21.58 5.03
N PRO A 363 11.70 21.91 4.53
CA PRO A 363 12.94 21.49 5.19
C PRO A 363 13.10 22.03 6.61
N GLU A 364 12.53 23.20 6.94
CA GLU A 364 12.61 23.78 8.30
C GLU A 364 11.77 22.96 9.27
N LEU A 365 10.52 22.67 8.90
CA LEU A 365 9.64 21.81 9.67
C LEU A 365 10.23 20.40 9.82
N ALA A 366 10.75 19.82 8.74
CA ALA A 366 11.34 18.49 8.78
C ALA A 366 12.55 18.41 9.72
N VAL A 367 13.44 19.40 9.69
CA VAL A 367 14.58 19.51 10.62
C VAL A 367 14.11 19.71 12.07
N LEU A 368 13.09 20.54 12.29
CA LEU A 368 12.52 20.74 13.64
C LEU A 368 12.00 19.40 14.18
N ARG A 369 11.20 18.68 13.40
CA ARG A 369 10.62 17.39 13.78
C ARG A 369 11.67 16.30 13.95
N MET A 370 12.69 16.27 13.11
CA MET A 370 13.81 15.34 13.29
C MET A 370 14.60 15.62 14.57
N LYS A 371 14.78 16.89 14.98
CA LYS A 371 15.37 17.24 16.27
C LYS A 371 14.50 16.79 17.46
N GLN A 372 13.18 16.88 17.34
CA GLN A 372 12.26 16.33 18.34
C GLN A 372 12.41 14.81 18.46
N MET A 373 12.52 14.11 17.32
CA MET A 373 12.78 12.67 17.31
C MET A 373 14.09 12.31 18.02
N LEU A 374 15.17 13.04 17.73
CA LEU A 374 16.47 12.86 18.43
C LEU A 374 16.32 13.06 19.93
N ALA A 375 15.69 14.15 20.36
CA ALA A 375 15.50 14.47 21.78
C ALA A 375 14.70 13.40 22.55
N ILE A 376 13.62 12.87 21.95
CA ILE A 376 12.83 11.78 22.56
C ILE A 376 13.68 10.51 22.76
N HIS A 377 14.66 10.27 21.89
CA HIS A 377 15.57 9.12 21.96
C HIS A 377 16.86 9.41 22.73
N GLY A 378 16.99 10.57 23.39
CA GLY A 378 18.17 10.93 24.19
C GLY A 378 19.42 11.22 23.35
N ALA A 379 19.30 11.69 22.12
CA ALA A 379 20.38 11.93 21.17
C ALA A 379 20.47 13.41 20.73
#